data_148da451109552b3349a8673a2b06790
#
_entry.id   148da451109552b3349a8673a2b06790
#
_cell.length_a   1.000
_cell.length_b   1.000
_cell.length_c   1.000
_cell.angle_alpha   90.00
_cell.angle_beta   90.00
_cell.angle_gamma   90.00
#
_symmetry.space_group_name_H-M   'P 1'
#
loop_
_entity.id
_entity.type
_entity.pdbx_description
1 polymer ?
#
loop_
_entity_poly.entity_id
_entity_poly.type
_entity_poly.pdbx_seq_one_letter_code
_entity_poly.pdbx_strand_id
1 'polypeptide(L)'
;MRVEGISLPRVEGEARLELFWKDGEVADARINILSTRGIERVLVGRPYMDALVITPRVCGICGHAHLIATAKAIEDALDISPTKKAELVRNITQSLEVLQNHIKWFYLFLMP
;
A
#
# COMPACT_ATOMS: atom_id res chain seq x y z
N MET A 1 -9.62 -10.95 -30.55
CA MET A 1 -9.51 -10.30 -29.23
C MET A 1 -8.38 -9.28 -29.33
N ARG A 2 -8.66 -8.00 -29.09
CA ARG A 2 -7.66 -6.92 -29.08
C ARG A 2 -7.33 -6.59 -27.62
N VAL A 3 -6.04 -6.40 -27.28
CA VAL A 3 -5.61 -5.95 -25.95
C VAL A 3 -5.08 -4.53 -26.08
N GLU A 4 -5.56 -3.65 -25.24
CA GLU A 4 -5.12 -2.26 -25.16
C GLU A 4 -4.53 -2.01 -23.78
N GLY A 5 -3.28 -1.52 -23.73
CA GLY A 5 -2.57 -1.20 -22.48
C GLY A 5 -2.50 0.31 -22.26
N ILE A 6 -3.03 0.77 -21.13
CA ILE A 6 -3.04 2.17 -20.73
C ILE A 6 -2.17 2.31 -19.49
N SER A 7 -1.10 3.11 -19.55
CA SER A 7 -0.33 3.45 -18.37
C SER A 7 -1.17 4.31 -17.43
N LEU A 8 -1.16 3.98 -16.14
CA LEU A 8 -1.85 4.76 -15.12
C LEU A 8 -0.90 5.83 -14.56
N PRO A 9 -1.01 7.09 -15.00
CA PRO A 9 -0.27 8.19 -14.39
C PRO A 9 -0.90 8.57 -13.04
N ARG A 10 -0.19 9.34 -12.24
CA ARG A 10 -0.70 9.89 -10.96
C ARG A 10 -0.97 8.83 -9.90
N VAL A 11 -0.23 7.74 -9.96
CA VAL A 11 -0.14 6.72 -8.91
C VAL A 11 1.31 6.63 -8.43
N GLU A 12 1.52 6.23 -7.20
CA GLU A 12 2.86 5.91 -6.74
C GLU A 12 3.23 4.52 -7.26
N GLY A 13 4.42 4.41 -7.88
CA GLY A 13 4.86 3.21 -8.59
C GLY A 13 4.41 3.18 -10.06
N GLU A 14 4.53 2.03 -10.69
CA GLU A 14 4.14 1.81 -12.09
C GLU A 14 3.00 0.81 -12.19
N ALA A 15 1.93 1.23 -12.82
CA ALA A 15 0.76 0.40 -13.06
C ALA A 15 0.25 0.57 -14.51
N ARG A 16 -0.29 -0.50 -15.07
CA ARG A 16 -0.90 -0.52 -16.39
C ARG A 16 -2.30 -1.14 -16.31
N LEU A 17 -3.28 -0.47 -16.91
CA LEU A 17 -4.60 -1.03 -17.15
C LEU A 17 -4.58 -1.74 -18.52
N GLU A 18 -4.93 -3.01 -18.56
CA GLU A 18 -5.10 -3.81 -19.77
C GLU A 18 -6.59 -4.05 -20.02
N LEU A 19 -7.07 -3.59 -21.16
CA LEU A 19 -8.44 -3.79 -21.61
C LEU A 19 -8.48 -4.87 -22.69
N PHE A 20 -9.31 -5.86 -22.48
CA PHE A 20 -9.53 -6.97 -23.41
C PHE A 20 -10.84 -6.74 -24.18
N TRP A 21 -10.72 -6.41 -25.46
CA TRP A 21 -11.84 -6.10 -26.31
C TRP A 21 -12.32 -7.34 -27.07
N LYS A 22 -13.63 -7.54 -27.11
CA LYS A 22 -14.30 -8.56 -27.93
C LYS A 22 -15.55 -7.93 -28.54
N ASP A 23 -15.69 -8.08 -29.85
CA ASP A 23 -16.86 -7.62 -30.63
C ASP A 23 -17.22 -6.12 -30.43
N GLY A 24 -16.20 -5.28 -30.17
CA GLY A 24 -16.36 -3.84 -29.93
C GLY A 24 -16.66 -3.42 -28.52
N GLU A 25 -16.75 -4.35 -27.60
CA GLU A 25 -16.99 -4.10 -26.16
C GLU A 25 -15.81 -4.57 -25.30
N VAL A 26 -15.65 -3.98 -24.12
CA VAL A 26 -14.66 -4.41 -23.14
C VAL A 26 -15.19 -5.67 -22.44
N ALA A 27 -14.57 -6.80 -22.73
CA ALA A 27 -14.94 -8.10 -22.18
C ALA A 27 -14.26 -8.39 -20.83
N ASP A 28 -13.04 -7.86 -20.63
CA ASP A 28 -12.29 -8.03 -19.38
C ASP A 28 -11.35 -6.83 -19.18
N ALA A 29 -10.99 -6.54 -17.93
CA ALA A 29 -10.05 -5.49 -17.57
C ALA A 29 -9.14 -5.97 -16.43
N ARG A 30 -7.83 -5.73 -16.55
CA ARG A 30 -6.84 -6.12 -15.56
C ARG A 30 -5.91 -4.97 -15.24
N ILE A 31 -5.52 -4.87 -13.97
CA ILE A 31 -4.48 -3.94 -13.54
C ILE A 31 -3.21 -4.75 -13.28
N ASN A 32 -2.17 -4.42 -14.03
CA ASN A 32 -0.83 -4.95 -13.82
C ASN A 32 0.01 -3.95 -13.05
N ILE A 33 0.50 -4.36 -11.88
CA ILE A 33 1.47 -3.60 -11.08
C ILE A 33 2.86 -3.99 -11.56
N LEU A 34 3.60 -3.03 -12.12
CA LEU A 34 4.92 -3.27 -12.72
C LEU A 34 6.06 -3.05 -11.73
N SER A 35 5.84 -2.25 -10.69
CA SER A 35 6.84 -1.88 -9.69
C SER A 35 6.88 -2.80 -8.46
N THR A 36 6.67 -4.11 -8.64
CA THR A 36 6.77 -5.08 -7.54
C THR A 36 8.22 -5.27 -7.14
N ARG A 37 8.51 -5.20 -5.82
CA ARG A 37 9.87 -5.32 -5.28
C ARG A 37 10.10 -6.58 -4.45
N GLY A 38 9.05 -7.38 -4.20
CA GLY A 38 9.14 -8.64 -3.44
C GLY A 38 9.64 -8.45 -2.01
N ILE A 39 9.28 -7.33 -1.36
CA ILE A 39 9.78 -6.97 -0.02
C ILE A 39 9.36 -7.99 1.04
N GLU A 40 8.26 -8.67 0.83
CA GLU A 40 7.81 -9.77 1.69
C GLU A 40 8.87 -10.86 1.85
N ARG A 41 9.72 -11.07 0.84
CA ARG A 41 10.81 -12.06 0.89
C ARG A 41 11.92 -11.67 1.86
N VAL A 42 12.09 -10.38 2.13
CA VAL A 42 13.09 -9.88 3.07
C VAL A 42 12.75 -10.30 4.51
N LEU A 43 11.46 -10.54 4.79
CA LEU A 43 10.99 -10.94 6.12
C LEU A 43 11.13 -12.43 6.40
N VAL A 44 11.24 -13.26 5.35
CA VAL A 44 11.32 -14.71 5.50
C VAL A 44 12.57 -15.11 6.29
N GLY A 45 12.38 -15.87 7.37
CA GLY A 45 13.46 -16.35 8.24
C GLY A 45 13.99 -15.31 9.23
N ARG A 46 13.42 -14.11 9.28
CA ARG A 46 13.79 -13.07 10.27
C ARG A 46 12.95 -13.16 11.55
N PRO A 47 13.48 -12.68 12.67
CA PRO A 47 12.67 -12.46 13.87
C PRO A 47 11.47 -11.56 13.53
N TYR A 48 10.28 -11.90 14.06
CA TYR A 48 9.06 -11.14 13.75
C TYR A 48 9.13 -9.67 14.16
N MET A 49 9.93 -9.33 15.18
CA MET A 49 10.15 -7.94 15.59
C MET A 49 10.87 -7.10 14.53
N ASP A 50 11.68 -7.72 13.66
CA ASP A 50 12.35 -7.01 12.56
C ASP A 50 11.33 -6.43 11.57
N ALA A 51 10.15 -7.04 11.48
CA ALA A 51 9.08 -6.55 10.63
C ALA A 51 8.65 -5.12 10.99
N LEU A 52 8.65 -4.75 12.28
CA LEU A 52 8.33 -3.39 12.74
C LEU A 52 9.33 -2.32 12.25
N VAL A 53 10.53 -2.73 11.88
CA VAL A 53 11.56 -1.84 11.35
C VAL A 53 11.59 -1.84 9.82
N ILE A 54 11.34 -3.01 9.20
CA ILE A 54 11.44 -3.19 7.76
C ILE A 54 10.20 -2.67 7.04
N THR A 55 8.99 -3.03 7.50
CA THR A 55 7.75 -2.71 6.79
C THR A 55 7.48 -1.21 6.66
N PRO A 56 7.78 -0.34 7.64
CA PRO A 56 7.62 1.11 7.47
C PRO A 56 8.49 1.71 6.35
N ARG A 57 9.53 1.00 5.93
CA ARG A 57 10.47 1.46 4.90
C ARG A 57 10.12 0.98 3.49
N VAL A 58 9.05 0.19 3.37
CA VAL A 58 8.52 -0.29 2.08
C VAL A 58 7.99 0.87 1.24
N CYS A 59 7.36 1.85 1.90
CA CYS A 59 6.78 3.03 1.26
C CYS A 59 7.20 4.30 2.01
N GLY A 60 7.80 5.25 1.30
CA GLY A 60 8.27 6.52 1.90
C GLY A 60 7.15 7.49 2.28
N ILE A 61 5.93 7.30 1.75
CA ILE A 61 4.79 8.21 2.00
C ILE A 61 3.73 7.61 2.92
N CYS A 62 3.67 6.27 3.06
CA CYS A 62 2.67 5.56 3.87
C CYS A 62 3.31 4.59 4.89
N GLY A 63 4.51 4.90 5.36
CA GLY A 63 5.27 4.03 6.27
C GLY A 63 4.57 3.77 7.60
N HIS A 64 3.80 4.72 8.10
CA HIS A 64 3.06 4.56 9.36
C HIS A 64 1.90 3.56 9.23
N ALA A 65 1.20 3.57 8.11
CA ALA A 65 0.17 2.57 7.81
C ALA A 65 0.76 1.15 7.79
N HIS A 66 1.93 0.97 7.18
CA HIS A 66 2.65 -0.31 7.19
C HIS A 66 3.06 -0.72 8.62
N LEU A 67 3.53 0.22 9.44
CA LEU A 67 3.88 -0.03 10.83
C LEU A 67 2.67 -0.51 11.64
N ILE A 68 1.55 0.21 11.54
CA ILE A 68 0.32 -0.16 12.26
C ILE A 68 -0.20 -1.53 11.80
N ALA A 69 -0.21 -1.80 10.49
CA ALA A 69 -0.64 -3.08 9.96
C ALA A 69 0.25 -4.22 10.50
N THR A 70 1.56 -4.02 10.53
CA THR A 70 2.51 -5.00 11.07
C THR A 70 2.32 -5.21 12.57
N ALA A 71 2.14 -4.13 13.34
CA ALA A 71 1.91 -4.24 14.78
C ALA A 71 0.62 -5.04 15.07
N LYS A 72 -0.47 -4.75 14.34
CA LYS A 72 -1.72 -5.50 14.47
C LYS A 72 -1.59 -6.97 14.10
N ALA A 73 -0.83 -7.28 13.03
CA ALA A 73 -0.58 -8.66 12.63
C ALA A 73 0.21 -9.44 13.69
N ILE A 74 1.20 -8.81 14.33
CA ILE A 74 1.97 -9.42 15.43
C ILE A 74 1.09 -9.60 16.68
N GLU A 75 0.28 -8.61 17.03
CA GLU A 75 -0.64 -8.68 18.16
C GLU A 75 -1.66 -9.80 17.97
N ASP A 76 -2.22 -9.93 16.77
CA ASP A 76 -3.15 -11.01 16.42
C ASP A 76 -2.48 -12.38 16.51
N ALA A 77 -1.27 -12.52 15.97
CA ALA A 77 -0.50 -13.77 16.03
C ALA A 77 -0.10 -14.19 17.44
N LEU A 78 0.05 -13.25 18.36
CA LEU A 78 0.44 -13.48 19.76
C LEU A 78 -0.74 -13.41 20.75
N ASP A 79 -1.95 -13.22 20.26
CA ASP A 79 -3.17 -13.04 21.07
C ASP A 79 -3.03 -11.88 22.09
N ILE A 80 -2.43 -10.79 21.65
CA ILE A 80 -2.21 -9.58 22.46
C ILE A 80 -3.26 -8.52 22.10
N SER A 81 -4.00 -8.07 23.10
CA SER A 81 -4.94 -6.94 22.95
C SER A 81 -4.29 -5.63 23.38
N PRO A 82 -4.19 -4.63 22.49
CA PRO A 82 -3.65 -3.33 22.84
C PRO A 82 -4.57 -2.59 23.83
N THR A 83 -3.99 -1.67 24.61
CA THR A 83 -4.78 -0.82 25.48
C THR A 83 -5.61 0.20 24.68
N LYS A 84 -6.73 0.66 25.24
CA LYS A 84 -7.57 1.72 24.62
C LYS A 84 -6.76 2.97 24.27
N LYS A 85 -5.79 3.33 25.12
CA LYS A 85 -4.90 4.46 24.87
C LYS A 85 -4.00 4.22 23.65
N ALA A 86 -3.45 3.02 23.50
CA ALA A 86 -2.64 2.66 22.33
C ALA A 86 -3.45 2.72 21.04
N GLU A 87 -4.67 2.19 21.05
CA GLU A 87 -5.58 2.28 19.89
C GLU A 87 -5.92 3.73 19.51
N LEU A 88 -6.22 4.58 20.52
CA LEU A 88 -6.51 5.98 20.28
C LEU A 88 -5.30 6.71 19.65
N VAL A 89 -4.10 6.49 20.18
CA VAL A 89 -2.87 7.08 19.63
C VAL A 89 -2.65 6.62 18.19
N ARG A 90 -2.82 5.33 17.91
CA ARG A 90 -2.72 4.78 16.54
C ARG A 90 -3.72 5.43 15.58
N ASN A 91 -4.96 5.57 16.01
CA ASN A 91 -6.00 6.19 15.17
C ASN A 91 -5.68 7.67 14.87
N ILE A 92 -5.19 8.42 15.86
CA ILE A 92 -4.79 9.81 15.67
C ILE A 92 -3.61 9.90 14.68
N THR A 93 -2.56 9.13 14.90
CA THR A 93 -1.37 9.17 14.05
C THR A 93 -1.64 8.67 12.64
N GLN A 94 -2.49 7.64 12.48
CA GLN A 94 -2.94 7.18 11.17
C GLN A 94 -3.77 8.24 10.44
N SER A 95 -4.66 8.94 11.14
CA SER A 95 -5.44 10.03 10.55
C SER A 95 -4.56 11.18 10.08
N LEU A 96 -3.49 11.49 10.82
CA LEU A 96 -2.50 12.49 10.42
C LEU A 96 -1.72 12.06 9.17
N GLU A 97 -1.34 10.78 9.05
CA GLU A 97 -0.70 10.27 7.84
C GLU A 97 -1.64 10.35 6.63
N VAL A 98 -2.92 9.98 6.79
CA VAL A 98 -3.93 10.09 5.74
C VAL A 98 -4.07 11.54 5.27
N LEU A 99 -4.19 12.50 6.20
CA LEU A 99 -4.25 13.92 5.89
C LEU A 99 -3.00 14.38 5.13
N GLN A 100 -1.81 14.01 5.62
CA GLN A 100 -0.53 14.31 4.96
C GLN A 100 -0.49 13.74 3.53
N ASN A 101 -0.98 12.53 3.32
CA ASN A 101 -0.97 11.88 2.01
C ASN A 101 -1.96 12.54 1.04
N HIS A 102 -3.12 13.02 1.51
CA HIS A 102 -4.03 13.82 0.69
C HIS A 102 -3.37 15.11 0.21
N ILE A 103 -2.65 15.80 1.08
CA ILE A 103 -1.92 17.01 0.73
C ILE A 103 -0.82 16.70 -0.29
N LYS A 104 -0.02 15.66 -0.06
CA LYS A 104 1.02 15.21 -1.00
C LYS A 104 0.42 14.85 -2.36
N TRP A 105 -0.69 14.09 -2.36
CA TRP A 105 -1.34 13.68 -3.59
C TRP A 105 -1.81 14.89 -4.39
N PHE A 106 -2.44 15.87 -3.74
CA PHE A 106 -2.91 17.07 -4.39
C PHE A 106 -1.76 17.85 -5.03
N TYR A 107 -0.69 18.12 -4.29
CA TYR A 107 0.41 18.96 -4.78
C TYR A 107 1.41 18.25 -5.69
N LEU A 108 1.63 16.94 -5.54
CA LEU A 108 2.65 16.22 -6.30
C LEU A 108 2.10 15.42 -7.49
N PHE A 109 0.84 14.98 -7.42
CA PHE A 109 0.26 14.13 -8.45
C PHE A 109 -0.87 14.81 -9.24
N LEU A 110 -1.67 15.64 -8.60
CA LEU A 110 -2.81 16.27 -9.24
C LEU A 110 -2.46 17.60 -9.91
N MET A 111 -1.70 18.46 -9.22
CA MET A 111 -1.37 19.80 -9.69
C MET A 111 -0.34 19.88 -10.83
N PRO A 112 0.70 19.04 -10.91
CA PRO A 112 1.68 19.07 -12.02
C PRO A 112 1.10 18.70 -13.36
#